data_fae9644bf4069cd6a3dfec1002b634ca
#
_entry.id   fae9644bf4069cd6a3dfec1002b634ca
#
_cell.length_a   1.000
_cell.length_b   1.000
_cell.length_c   1.000
_cell.angle_alpha   90.00
_cell.angle_beta   90.00
_cell.angle_gamma   90.00
#
_symmetry.space_group_name_H-M   'P 1'
#
loop_
_entity.id
_entity.type
_entity.pdbx_description
1 polymer ?
#
loop_
_entity_poly.entity_id
_entity_poly.type
_entity_poly.pdbx_seq_one_letter_code
_entity_poly.pdbx_strand_id
1 'polypeptide(L)'
;MDNRREGISNPFILIGLLFYTFSSFNYDIIDVDNYFLKEFLRFMIVVSCGTILARRTNFKEIYTILALGSLSIIVNAFFYPEASLVMGRAAGFYLNANAAGAICVLGYGISYSISNKQMRLIGQLLFTFAGIITFSRTFIVIWTIITIFSIIRNKKNILVPIIGVFAFALLFSFAEELTLSKERFSAIQSIVDGGNSRNIKALQEDSRQDTWAKYYNMIFDKPLFGHGFTMFQRKTNNLPGVHNTYLMILGEAGIIPFLLFIFIYSKLLLKSWGVFKDTPYLFNITLILVIYMMTGHTYFQNFYMVLLSMFVFESLKLKMLSNTKL
;
A
#
# COMPACT_ATOMS: atom_id res chain seq x y z
N MET A 1 -6.92 7.01 36.10
CA MET A 1 -6.96 5.77 35.32
C MET A 1 -8.07 5.92 34.30
N ASP A 2 -7.72 6.03 33.02
CA ASP A 2 -8.65 6.33 31.93
C ASP A 2 -9.39 5.05 31.55
N ASN A 3 -10.68 4.97 31.86
CA ASN A 3 -11.58 3.86 31.53
C ASN A 3 -11.83 3.83 29.99
N ARG A 4 -10.76 3.79 29.20
CA ARG A 4 -10.85 3.54 27.78
C ARG A 4 -11.35 2.13 27.62
N ARG A 5 -12.54 1.97 27.12
CA ARG A 5 -13.14 0.64 26.84
C ARG A 5 -12.13 -0.19 26.07
N GLU A 6 -11.54 -1.16 26.73
CA GLU A 6 -10.59 -2.12 26.21
C GLU A 6 -11.37 -3.08 25.30
N GLY A 7 -11.68 -2.66 24.10
CA GLY A 7 -12.28 -3.52 23.10
C GLY A 7 -11.31 -3.69 21.92
N ILE A 8 -11.32 -4.85 21.29
CA ILE A 8 -10.55 -5.12 20.09
C ILE A 8 -11.15 -4.32 18.92
N SER A 9 -10.36 -4.08 17.86
CA SER A 9 -10.82 -3.41 16.63
C SER A 9 -11.81 -4.29 15.85
N ASN A 10 -13.05 -4.36 16.34
CA ASN A 10 -14.11 -5.26 15.89
C ASN A 10 -14.28 -5.38 14.36
N PRO A 11 -14.21 -4.30 13.56
CA PRO A 11 -14.38 -4.45 12.11
C PRO A 11 -13.31 -5.33 11.47
N PHE A 12 -12.08 -5.30 11.98
CA PHE A 12 -10.97 -6.09 11.42
C PHE A 12 -11.03 -7.55 11.86
N ILE A 13 -11.55 -7.84 13.06
CA ILE A 13 -11.86 -9.22 13.45
C ILE A 13 -12.96 -9.78 12.56
N LEU A 14 -14.04 -9.02 12.39
CA LEU A 14 -15.19 -9.47 11.63
C LEU A 14 -14.83 -9.77 10.18
N ILE A 15 -14.06 -8.88 9.51
CA ILE A 15 -13.64 -9.15 8.13
C ILE A 15 -12.71 -10.37 8.03
N GLY A 16 -11.80 -10.55 9.01
CA GLY A 16 -10.94 -11.75 9.06
C GLY A 16 -11.76 -13.02 9.23
N LEU A 17 -12.65 -13.06 10.22
CA LEU A 17 -13.53 -14.21 10.43
C LEU A 17 -14.35 -14.55 9.18
N LEU A 18 -15.00 -13.55 8.57
CA LEU A 18 -15.79 -13.79 7.36
C LEU A 18 -14.93 -14.23 6.18
N PHE A 19 -13.79 -13.56 5.94
CA PHE A 19 -12.91 -13.95 4.83
C PHE A 19 -12.43 -15.40 4.97
N TYR A 20 -11.89 -15.77 6.12
CA TYR A 20 -11.37 -17.13 6.32
C TYR A 20 -12.50 -18.16 6.37
N THR A 21 -13.65 -17.87 6.97
CA THR A 21 -14.80 -18.80 6.98
C THR A 21 -15.32 -19.06 5.58
N PHE A 22 -15.55 -18.00 4.78
CA PHE A 22 -16.08 -18.18 3.43
C PHE A 22 -15.05 -18.81 2.48
N SER A 23 -13.79 -18.42 2.57
CA SER A 23 -12.74 -19.01 1.74
C SER A 23 -12.38 -20.46 2.12
N SER A 24 -12.85 -20.97 3.27
CA SER A 24 -12.66 -22.37 3.64
C SER A 24 -13.63 -23.32 2.93
N PHE A 25 -14.80 -22.85 2.46
CA PHE A 25 -15.83 -23.72 1.88
C PHE A 25 -15.40 -24.43 0.59
N ASN A 26 -14.56 -23.81 -0.19
CA ASN A 26 -14.04 -24.38 -1.44
C ASN A 26 -12.51 -24.57 -1.40
N TYR A 27 -11.93 -24.58 -0.20
CA TYR A 27 -10.51 -24.78 -0.04
C TYR A 27 -10.14 -26.24 -0.25
N ASP A 28 -9.22 -26.49 -1.17
CA ASP A 28 -8.75 -27.83 -1.47
C ASP A 28 -7.81 -28.31 -0.35
N ILE A 29 -8.20 -29.39 0.33
CA ILE A 29 -7.62 -29.86 1.62
C ILE A 29 -6.17 -30.36 1.48
N ILE A 30 -5.58 -30.39 0.29
CA ILE A 30 -4.17 -30.70 0.09
C ILE A 30 -3.30 -29.50 0.56
N ASP A 31 -3.46 -29.15 1.82
CA ASP A 31 -2.63 -28.15 2.50
C ASP A 31 -1.55 -28.90 3.31
N VAL A 32 -0.46 -29.23 2.65
CA VAL A 32 0.63 -30.04 3.20
C VAL A 32 1.23 -29.42 4.48
N ASP A 33 1.06 -28.11 4.73
CA ASP A 33 1.69 -27.36 5.82
C ASP A 33 0.72 -26.67 6.77
N ASN A 34 -0.58 -27.01 6.78
CA ASN A 34 -1.61 -26.27 7.53
C ASN A 34 -1.57 -24.75 7.28
N TYR A 35 -1.25 -24.36 6.05
CA TYR A 35 -1.02 -22.96 5.69
C TYR A 35 -2.26 -22.07 5.95
N PHE A 36 -3.45 -22.59 5.66
CA PHE A 36 -4.72 -21.91 5.93
C PHE A 36 -4.89 -21.58 7.42
N LEU A 37 -4.76 -22.58 8.30
CA LEU A 37 -4.91 -22.41 9.75
C LEU A 37 -3.82 -21.47 10.30
N LYS A 38 -2.61 -21.59 9.80
CA LYS A 38 -1.47 -20.75 10.19
C LYS A 38 -1.72 -19.29 9.86
N GLU A 39 -2.19 -18.98 8.64
CA GLU A 39 -2.48 -17.59 8.23
C GLU A 39 -3.70 -17.02 8.95
N PHE A 40 -4.74 -17.82 9.17
CA PHE A 40 -5.89 -17.43 10.00
C PHE A 40 -5.47 -17.05 11.43
N LEU A 41 -4.71 -17.93 12.10
CA LEU A 41 -4.25 -17.68 13.47
C LEU A 41 -3.33 -16.46 13.55
N ARG A 42 -2.42 -16.30 12.58
CA ARG A 42 -1.56 -15.10 12.48
C ARG A 42 -2.38 -13.84 12.35
N PHE A 43 -3.35 -13.83 11.45
CA PHE A 43 -4.22 -12.68 11.27
C PHE A 43 -4.97 -12.33 12.56
N MET A 44 -5.56 -13.31 13.23
CA MET A 44 -6.30 -13.12 14.49
C MET A 44 -5.38 -12.58 15.61
N ILE A 45 -4.15 -13.09 15.73
CA ILE A 45 -3.15 -12.58 16.67
C ILE A 45 -2.79 -11.12 16.34
N VAL A 46 -2.54 -10.82 15.07
CA VAL A 46 -2.20 -9.45 14.64
C VAL A 46 -3.33 -8.48 14.93
N VAL A 47 -4.58 -8.83 14.67
CA VAL A 47 -5.72 -7.94 14.95
C VAL A 47 -5.92 -7.78 16.47
N SER A 48 -5.80 -8.84 17.24
CA SER A 48 -6.00 -8.80 18.69
C SER A 48 -4.90 -7.98 19.39
N CYS A 49 -3.65 -8.37 19.19
CA CYS A 49 -2.49 -7.68 19.80
C CYS A 49 -2.23 -6.32 19.17
N GLY A 50 -2.38 -6.21 17.86
CA GLY A 50 -2.16 -4.99 17.09
C GLY A 50 -3.13 -3.86 17.45
N THR A 51 -4.32 -4.18 17.98
CA THR A 51 -5.25 -3.15 18.50
C THR A 51 -4.61 -2.35 19.64
N ILE A 52 -3.91 -3.01 20.57
CA ILE A 52 -3.22 -2.34 21.67
C ILE A 52 -2.07 -1.49 21.14
N LEU A 53 -1.30 -2.04 20.20
CA LEU A 53 -0.21 -1.33 19.53
C LEU A 53 -0.74 -0.08 18.82
N ALA A 54 -1.78 -0.22 18.02
CA ALA A 54 -2.39 0.87 17.25
C ALA A 54 -2.87 2.04 18.15
N ARG A 55 -3.39 1.73 19.34
CA ARG A 55 -3.83 2.75 20.32
C ARG A 55 -2.68 3.49 20.97
N ARG A 56 -1.54 2.84 21.16
CA ARG A 56 -0.36 3.41 21.85
C ARG A 56 0.60 4.11 20.89
N THR A 57 0.59 3.73 19.62
CA THR A 57 1.45 4.32 18.60
C THR A 57 0.95 5.69 18.18
N ASN A 58 1.86 6.63 18.04
CA ASN A 58 1.57 7.94 17.48
C ASN A 58 2.12 8.07 16.04
N PHE A 59 1.59 9.03 15.28
CA PHE A 59 1.98 9.21 13.89
C PHE A 59 3.46 9.59 13.69
N LYS A 60 4.11 10.19 14.69
CA LYS A 60 5.54 10.55 14.62
C LYS A 60 6.43 9.31 14.70
N GLU A 61 6.05 8.32 15.50
CA GLU A 61 6.74 7.02 15.56
C GLU A 61 6.65 6.30 14.23
N ILE A 62 5.44 6.23 13.64
CA ILE A 62 5.25 5.66 12.30
C ILE A 62 6.12 6.41 11.29
N TYR A 63 6.09 7.75 11.31
CA TYR A 63 6.90 8.58 10.43
C TYR A 63 8.39 8.27 10.54
N THR A 64 8.92 8.12 11.75
CA THR A 64 10.34 7.81 11.98
C THR A 64 10.71 6.43 11.43
N ILE A 65 9.87 5.41 11.67
CA ILE A 65 10.10 4.06 11.13
C ILE A 65 10.09 4.08 9.60
N LEU A 66 9.13 4.80 8.99
CA LEU A 66 9.06 4.92 7.54
C LEU A 66 10.25 5.70 6.97
N ALA A 67 10.76 6.71 7.68
CA ALA A 67 11.95 7.47 7.28
C ALA A 67 13.21 6.59 7.29
N LEU A 68 13.41 5.78 8.33
CA LEU A 68 14.51 4.81 8.39
C LEU A 68 14.41 3.77 7.27
N GLY A 69 13.19 3.27 7.01
CA GLY A 69 12.95 2.37 5.88
C GLY A 69 13.27 3.00 4.53
N SER A 70 12.88 4.26 4.33
CA SER A 70 13.18 4.99 3.08
C SER A 70 14.67 5.29 2.93
N LEU A 71 15.37 5.58 4.04
CA LEU A 71 16.83 5.72 4.02
C LEU A 71 17.51 4.42 3.58
N SER A 72 17.00 3.26 4.02
CA SER A 72 17.54 1.96 3.59
C SER A 72 17.44 1.74 2.07
N ILE A 73 16.39 2.28 1.43
CA ILE A 73 16.22 2.21 -0.03
C ILE A 73 17.33 3.01 -0.73
N ILE A 74 17.63 4.21 -0.22
CA ILE A 74 18.69 5.07 -0.75
C ILE A 74 20.05 4.38 -0.56
N VAL A 75 20.34 3.90 0.65
CA VAL A 75 21.59 3.17 0.93
C VAL A 75 21.74 1.95 0.01
N ASN A 76 20.66 1.18 -0.17
CA ASN A 76 20.68 0.04 -1.07
C ASN A 76 20.98 0.45 -2.52
N ALA A 77 20.37 1.54 -3.02
CA ALA A 77 20.56 2.00 -4.39
C ALA A 77 22.00 2.43 -4.69
N PHE A 78 22.66 3.11 -3.74
CA PHE A 78 23.96 3.73 -3.99
C PHE A 78 25.14 2.88 -3.53
N PHE A 79 24.99 2.11 -2.44
CA PHE A 79 26.10 1.36 -1.85
C PHE A 79 26.02 -0.15 -2.10
N TYR A 80 24.83 -0.68 -2.38
CA TYR A 80 24.61 -2.13 -2.56
C TYR A 80 23.67 -2.40 -3.74
N PRO A 81 23.96 -1.86 -4.95
CA PRO A 81 23.06 -1.99 -6.10
C PRO A 81 22.82 -3.46 -6.50
N GLU A 82 23.83 -4.32 -6.34
CA GLU A 82 23.72 -5.75 -6.67
C GLU A 82 22.79 -6.53 -5.75
N ALA A 83 22.64 -6.12 -4.48
CA ALA A 83 21.75 -6.76 -3.53
C ALA A 83 20.25 -6.52 -3.83
N SER A 84 19.94 -5.52 -4.66
CA SER A 84 18.54 -5.18 -5.03
C SER A 84 18.04 -5.83 -6.30
N LEU A 85 18.73 -6.83 -6.81
CA LEU A 85 18.67 -7.35 -8.18
C LEU A 85 17.45 -8.16 -8.60
N VAL A 86 16.32 -8.03 -7.96
CA VAL A 86 15.08 -8.37 -8.66
C VAL A 86 14.74 -7.21 -9.61
N MET A 87 15.21 -7.28 -10.85
CA MET A 87 14.93 -6.34 -11.95
C MET A 87 15.56 -4.94 -11.84
N GLY A 88 16.74 -4.77 -11.21
CA GLY A 88 17.46 -3.49 -11.16
C GLY A 88 16.69 -2.36 -10.46
N ARG A 89 15.89 -2.68 -9.41
CA ARG A 89 15.05 -1.73 -8.67
C ARG A 89 15.42 -1.75 -7.19
N ALA A 90 15.72 -0.59 -6.63
CA ALA A 90 16.04 -0.49 -5.21
C ALA A 90 14.81 -0.78 -4.34
N ALA A 91 14.97 -1.61 -3.34
CA ALA A 91 13.92 -2.00 -2.41
C ALA A 91 14.32 -1.86 -0.93
N GLY A 92 15.60 -1.71 -0.61
CA GLY A 92 16.10 -1.64 0.76
C GLY A 92 15.65 -2.86 1.58
N PHE A 93 15.27 -2.66 2.82
CA PHE A 93 14.79 -3.71 3.71
C PHE A 93 13.53 -4.45 3.24
N TYR A 94 12.81 -3.91 2.26
CA TYR A 94 11.50 -4.45 1.85
C TYR A 94 11.58 -5.55 0.81
N LEU A 95 12.75 -5.78 0.21
CA LEU A 95 13.02 -6.82 -0.81
C LEU A 95 12.07 -6.77 -2.03
N ASN A 96 11.12 -5.85 -2.05
CA ASN A 96 10.13 -5.65 -3.11
C ASN A 96 9.95 -4.16 -3.37
N ALA A 97 10.26 -3.71 -4.58
CA ALA A 97 10.21 -2.29 -4.93
C ALA A 97 8.79 -1.67 -4.90
N ASN A 98 7.72 -2.47 -5.07
CA ASN A 98 6.36 -1.94 -4.93
C ASN A 98 6.00 -1.72 -3.45
N ALA A 99 6.43 -2.63 -2.56
CA ALA A 99 6.30 -2.43 -1.12
C ALA A 99 7.15 -1.25 -0.63
N ALA A 100 8.38 -1.13 -1.10
CA ALA A 100 9.25 0.02 -0.83
C ALA A 100 8.60 1.34 -1.27
N GLY A 101 8.04 1.40 -2.47
CA GLY A 101 7.30 2.56 -2.97
C GLY A 101 6.07 2.89 -2.12
N ALA A 102 5.32 1.87 -1.64
CA ALA A 102 4.19 2.08 -0.74
C ALA A 102 4.61 2.71 0.60
N ILE A 103 5.71 2.26 1.17
CA ILE A 103 6.30 2.82 2.40
C ILE A 103 6.70 4.28 2.19
N CYS A 104 7.36 4.59 1.07
CA CYS A 104 7.72 5.97 0.73
C CYS A 104 6.48 6.87 0.61
N VAL A 105 5.43 6.45 -0.09
CA VAL A 105 4.24 7.29 -0.23
C VAL A 105 3.45 7.43 1.09
N LEU A 106 3.48 6.42 1.97
CA LEU A 106 2.92 6.52 3.32
C LEU A 106 3.67 7.59 4.14
N GLY A 107 5.00 7.54 4.17
CA GLY A 107 5.83 8.55 4.84
C GLY A 107 5.61 9.94 4.26
N TYR A 108 5.52 10.07 2.95
CA TYR A 108 5.18 11.32 2.27
C TYR A 108 3.82 11.87 2.72
N GLY A 109 2.79 11.02 2.72
CA GLY A 109 1.44 11.41 3.15
C GLY A 109 1.38 11.84 4.63
N ILE A 110 2.12 11.16 5.51
CA ILE A 110 2.21 11.51 6.95
C ILE A 110 2.97 12.82 7.16
N SER A 111 3.99 13.11 6.34
CA SER A 111 4.84 14.29 6.48
C SER A 111 4.04 15.61 6.49
N TYR A 112 2.89 15.65 5.82
CA TYR A 112 1.99 16.82 5.82
C TYR A 112 1.43 17.18 7.20
N SER A 113 1.54 16.30 8.18
CA SER A 113 1.12 16.53 9.57
C SER A 113 2.27 16.92 10.50
N ILE A 114 3.50 16.97 10.02
CA ILE A 114 4.65 17.43 10.79
C ILE A 114 4.58 18.96 10.93
N SER A 115 4.54 19.43 12.17
CA SER A 115 4.40 20.87 12.49
C SER A 115 5.64 21.68 12.10
N ASN A 116 6.84 21.14 12.33
CA ASN A 116 8.09 21.78 11.95
C ASN A 116 8.24 21.79 10.43
N LYS A 117 8.28 23.00 9.83
CA LYS A 117 8.35 23.18 8.36
C LYS A 117 9.59 22.55 7.73
N GLN A 118 10.74 22.66 8.40
CA GLN A 118 11.99 22.09 7.89
C GLN A 118 11.94 20.56 7.90
N MET A 119 11.56 19.97 9.02
CA MET A 119 11.42 18.51 9.15
C MET A 119 10.37 17.95 8.19
N ARG A 120 9.29 18.69 7.96
CA ARG A 120 8.28 18.34 6.96
C ARG A 120 8.88 18.31 5.56
N LEU A 121 9.59 19.38 5.15
CA LEU A 121 10.19 19.48 3.83
C LEU A 121 11.27 18.40 3.62
N ILE A 122 12.17 18.22 4.60
CA ILE A 122 13.20 17.17 4.55
C ILE A 122 12.55 15.80 4.37
N GLY A 123 11.50 15.49 5.14
CA GLY A 123 10.80 14.22 4.99
C GLY A 123 10.12 14.07 3.63
N GLN A 124 9.45 15.11 3.14
CA GLN A 124 8.83 15.08 1.81
C GLN A 124 9.86 14.82 0.72
N LEU A 125 11.03 15.44 0.79
CA LEU A 125 12.12 15.22 -0.16
C LEU A 125 12.70 13.81 -0.01
N LEU A 126 12.97 13.35 1.21
CA LEU A 126 13.47 12.00 1.48
C LEU A 126 12.55 10.93 0.88
N PHE A 127 11.25 10.99 1.21
CA PHE A 127 10.28 10.01 0.74
C PHE A 127 10.04 10.10 -0.77
N THR A 128 10.06 11.29 -1.34
CA THR A 128 9.94 11.47 -2.80
C THR A 128 11.14 10.88 -3.51
N PHE A 129 12.35 11.20 -3.08
CA PHE A 129 13.57 10.71 -3.68
C PHE A 129 13.71 9.18 -3.56
N ALA A 130 13.53 8.63 -2.35
CA ALA A 130 13.55 7.18 -2.14
C ALA A 130 12.46 6.47 -2.97
N GLY A 131 11.25 7.05 -3.04
CA GLY A 131 10.14 6.49 -3.81
C GLY A 131 10.40 6.47 -5.31
N ILE A 132 11.00 7.52 -5.87
CA ILE A 132 11.40 7.58 -7.28
C ILE A 132 12.41 6.49 -7.61
N ILE A 133 13.43 6.29 -6.78
CA ILE A 133 14.48 5.26 -6.97
C ILE A 133 13.87 3.84 -7.00
N THR A 134 12.72 3.60 -6.36
CA THR A 134 12.05 2.29 -6.44
C THR A 134 11.52 1.99 -7.85
N PHE A 135 11.37 2.97 -8.73
CA PHE A 135 10.69 2.85 -10.02
C PHE A 135 9.30 2.19 -9.92
N SER A 136 8.60 2.42 -8.81
CA SER A 136 7.26 1.90 -8.61
C SER A 136 6.20 2.79 -9.27
N ARG A 137 5.53 2.27 -10.30
CA ARG A 137 4.40 2.96 -10.94
C ARG A 137 3.32 3.34 -9.93
N THR A 138 3.04 2.44 -9.00
CA THR A 138 2.06 2.68 -7.91
C THR A 138 2.48 3.84 -7.03
N PHE A 139 3.78 3.96 -6.69
CA PHE A 139 4.29 5.12 -5.96
C PHE A 139 3.99 6.42 -6.71
N ILE A 140 4.34 6.50 -8.00
CA ILE A 140 4.17 7.72 -8.82
C ILE A 140 2.71 8.15 -8.83
N VAL A 141 1.78 7.21 -9.09
CA VAL A 141 0.34 7.51 -9.16
C VAL A 141 -0.17 8.03 -7.81
N ILE A 142 0.12 7.33 -6.71
CA ILE A 142 -0.40 7.73 -5.38
C ILE A 142 0.28 9.02 -4.92
N TRP A 143 1.58 9.18 -5.15
CA TRP A 143 2.33 10.39 -4.84
C TRP A 143 1.72 11.61 -5.56
N THR A 144 1.38 11.48 -6.84
CA THR A 144 0.72 12.53 -7.63
C THR A 144 -0.63 12.89 -7.03
N ILE A 145 -1.47 11.90 -6.69
CA ILE A 145 -2.79 12.13 -6.09
C ILE A 145 -2.66 12.88 -4.75
N ILE A 146 -1.80 12.40 -3.84
CA ILE A 146 -1.58 13.06 -2.54
C ILE A 146 -1.04 14.49 -2.72
N THR A 147 -0.16 14.69 -3.68
CA THR A 147 0.39 15.99 -4.02
C THR A 147 -0.70 16.96 -4.49
N ILE A 148 -1.59 16.53 -5.39
CA ILE A 148 -2.73 17.32 -5.86
C ILE A 148 -3.61 17.74 -4.67
N PHE A 149 -4.02 16.81 -3.81
CA PHE A 149 -4.79 17.13 -2.61
C PHE A 149 -4.06 18.12 -1.69
N SER A 150 -2.76 17.98 -1.54
CA SER A 150 -1.95 18.88 -0.71
C SER A 150 -1.87 20.29 -1.30
N ILE A 151 -1.76 20.44 -2.64
CA ILE A 151 -1.73 21.73 -3.33
C ILE A 151 -3.10 22.42 -3.24
N ILE A 152 -4.18 21.66 -3.41
CA ILE A 152 -5.55 22.18 -3.24
C ILE A 152 -5.71 22.76 -1.82
N ARG A 153 -5.17 22.08 -0.82
CA ARG A 153 -5.20 22.57 0.58
C ARG A 153 -4.31 23.79 0.81
N ASN A 154 -3.11 23.81 0.23
CA ASN A 154 -2.15 24.90 0.35
C ASN A 154 -1.27 24.98 -0.91
N LYS A 155 -1.47 26.05 -1.68
CA LYS A 155 -0.75 26.28 -2.94
C LYS A 155 0.78 26.28 -2.81
N LYS A 156 1.33 26.62 -1.63
CA LYS A 156 2.78 26.58 -1.37
C LYS A 156 3.37 25.17 -1.44
N ASN A 157 2.56 24.12 -1.35
CA ASN A 157 3.01 22.73 -1.45
C ASN A 157 3.44 22.33 -2.88
N ILE A 158 3.23 23.21 -3.89
CA ILE A 158 3.72 23.01 -5.26
C ILE A 158 5.26 22.92 -5.35
N LEU A 159 5.97 23.45 -4.37
CA LEU A 159 7.44 23.38 -4.34
C LEU A 159 7.96 21.94 -4.32
N VAL A 160 7.28 21.05 -3.61
CA VAL A 160 7.72 19.65 -3.45
C VAL A 160 7.71 18.87 -4.78
N PRO A 161 6.61 18.89 -5.59
CA PRO A 161 6.64 18.24 -6.91
C PRO A 161 7.64 18.87 -7.86
N ILE A 162 7.87 20.18 -7.83
CA ILE A 162 8.90 20.82 -8.65
C ILE A 162 10.28 20.26 -8.33
N ILE A 163 10.65 20.18 -7.05
CA ILE A 163 11.91 19.59 -6.62
C ILE A 163 11.95 18.09 -6.95
N GLY A 164 10.81 17.38 -6.80
CA GLY A 164 10.70 15.98 -7.15
C GLY A 164 10.94 15.69 -8.63
N VAL A 165 10.36 16.50 -9.52
CA VAL A 165 10.60 16.41 -10.97
C VAL A 165 12.05 16.72 -11.32
N PHE A 166 12.64 17.73 -10.69
CA PHE A 166 14.06 18.05 -10.87
C PHE A 166 14.97 16.91 -10.38
N ALA A 167 14.69 16.33 -9.21
CA ALA A 167 15.43 15.17 -8.71
C ALA A 167 15.29 13.95 -9.64
N PHE A 168 14.10 13.74 -10.21
CA PHE A 168 13.88 12.70 -11.21
C PHE A 168 14.71 12.95 -12.48
N ALA A 169 14.72 14.17 -12.99
CA ALA A 169 15.51 14.54 -14.16
C ALA A 169 17.03 14.34 -13.92
N LEU A 170 17.52 14.70 -12.72
CA LEU A 170 18.90 14.42 -12.33
C LEU A 170 19.21 12.93 -12.28
N LEU A 171 18.36 12.13 -11.62
CA LEU A 171 18.52 10.67 -11.60
C LEU A 171 18.51 10.08 -13.01
N PHE A 172 17.66 10.62 -13.88
CA PHE A 172 17.61 10.20 -15.27
C PHE A 172 18.92 10.49 -16.01
N SER A 173 19.51 11.66 -15.78
CA SER A 173 20.77 12.05 -16.40
C SER A 173 21.98 11.20 -15.96
N PHE A 174 21.95 10.67 -14.73
CA PHE A 174 23.01 9.83 -14.16
C PHE A 174 22.68 8.33 -14.14
N ALA A 175 21.61 7.92 -14.82
CA ALA A 175 21.10 6.55 -14.74
C ALA A 175 22.06 5.47 -15.22
N GLU A 176 22.86 5.77 -16.25
CA GLU A 176 23.84 4.84 -16.80
C GLU A 176 24.99 4.57 -15.80
N GLU A 177 25.38 5.58 -15.03
CA GLU A 177 26.41 5.47 -14.00
C GLU A 177 25.92 4.75 -12.74
N LEU A 178 24.61 4.82 -12.44
CA LEU A 178 23.99 4.27 -11.23
C LEU A 178 23.57 2.80 -11.36
N THR A 179 23.93 2.09 -12.46
CA THR A 179 23.50 0.69 -12.71
C THR A 179 22.01 0.42 -12.46
N LEU A 180 21.17 1.46 -12.51
CA LEU A 180 19.74 1.36 -12.36
C LEU A 180 19.11 0.69 -13.59
N SER A 181 17.95 0.09 -13.43
CA SER A 181 17.26 -0.73 -14.44
C SER A 181 17.29 -0.17 -15.87
N LYS A 182 18.23 -0.62 -16.68
CA LYS A 182 18.41 -0.19 -18.08
C LYS A 182 17.11 -0.39 -18.91
N GLU A 183 16.37 -1.46 -18.65
CA GLU A 183 15.11 -1.77 -19.36
C GLU A 183 14.02 -0.71 -19.12
N ARG A 184 13.88 -0.21 -17.88
CA ARG A 184 12.88 0.81 -17.56
C ARG A 184 13.34 2.19 -17.99
N PHE A 185 14.63 2.46 -17.92
CA PHE A 185 15.21 3.68 -18.48
C PHE A 185 15.04 3.75 -19.98
N SER A 186 15.37 2.68 -20.71
CA SER A 186 15.15 2.61 -22.16
C SER A 186 13.68 2.70 -22.54
N ALA A 187 12.78 2.16 -21.72
CA ALA A 187 11.33 2.30 -21.92
C ALA A 187 10.84 3.76 -21.74
N ILE A 188 11.34 4.47 -20.72
CA ILE A 188 11.01 5.89 -20.52
C ILE A 188 11.63 6.74 -21.62
N GLN A 189 12.89 6.49 -21.97
CA GLN A 189 13.59 7.17 -23.05
C GLN A 189 12.89 6.98 -24.40
N SER A 190 12.39 5.77 -24.68
CA SER A 190 11.62 5.51 -25.91
C SER A 190 10.31 6.28 -25.98
N ILE A 191 9.69 6.60 -24.84
CA ILE A 191 8.48 7.45 -24.76
C ILE A 191 8.85 8.91 -25.04
N VAL A 192 9.97 9.39 -24.50
CA VAL A 192 10.46 10.78 -24.68
C VAL A 192 10.95 11.00 -26.11
N ASP A 193 11.61 10.01 -26.70
CA ASP A 193 12.21 10.09 -28.04
C ASP A 193 11.20 9.79 -29.17
N GLY A 194 9.89 9.63 -28.84
CA GLY A 194 8.85 9.35 -29.83
C GLY A 194 8.99 7.99 -30.51
N GLY A 195 9.67 7.05 -29.86
CA GLY A 195 10.22 5.86 -30.48
C GLY A 195 9.33 4.62 -30.48
N ASN A 196 9.83 3.62 -31.12
CA ASN A 196 9.28 2.39 -31.65
C ASN A 196 8.44 1.54 -30.68
N SER A 197 7.34 1.00 -31.25
CA SER A 197 6.29 0.15 -30.68
C SER A 197 6.74 -1.09 -29.89
N ARG A 198 7.98 -1.55 -29.98
CA ARG A 198 8.46 -2.75 -29.27
C ARG A 198 8.68 -2.55 -27.77
N ASN A 199 9.17 -1.37 -27.36
CA ASN A 199 9.41 -1.05 -25.94
C ASN A 199 8.11 -0.69 -25.23
N ILE A 200 7.11 -0.18 -25.97
CA ILE A 200 5.76 0.05 -25.47
C ILE A 200 5.06 -1.30 -25.16
N LYS A 201 5.31 -2.36 -25.95
CA LYS A 201 4.80 -3.70 -25.68
C LYS A 201 5.28 -4.26 -24.34
N ALA A 202 6.55 -4.12 -23.98
CA ALA A 202 7.07 -4.57 -22.71
C ALA A 202 6.43 -3.85 -21.49
N LEU A 203 6.00 -2.59 -21.67
CA LEU A 203 5.21 -1.86 -20.66
C LEU A 203 3.73 -2.31 -20.64
N GLN A 204 3.20 -2.75 -21.78
CA GLN A 204 1.83 -3.25 -21.91
C GLN A 204 1.69 -4.71 -21.48
N GLU A 205 2.68 -5.57 -21.70
CA GLU A 205 2.66 -6.98 -21.28
C GLU A 205 2.55 -7.17 -19.75
N ASP A 206 2.90 -6.16 -18.94
CA ASP A 206 2.68 -6.12 -17.49
C ASP A 206 1.44 -5.26 -17.12
N SER A 207 0.43 -5.26 -17.99
CA SER A 207 -0.83 -4.56 -17.76
C SER A 207 -1.62 -5.25 -16.65
N ARG A 208 -1.91 -4.48 -15.58
CA ARG A 208 -2.77 -4.97 -14.49
C ARG A 208 -4.17 -5.31 -14.97
N GLN A 209 -4.68 -4.57 -15.95
CA GLN A 209 -6.01 -4.78 -16.51
C GLN A 209 -6.11 -6.14 -17.19
N ASP A 210 -5.10 -6.53 -17.99
CA ASP A 210 -5.06 -7.83 -18.65
C ASP A 210 -4.94 -8.98 -17.64
N THR A 211 -4.20 -8.74 -16.53
CA THR A 211 -4.13 -9.70 -15.42
C THR A 211 -5.49 -9.86 -14.75
N TRP A 212 -6.21 -8.78 -14.47
CA TRP A 212 -7.53 -8.83 -13.83
C TRP A 212 -8.59 -9.46 -14.71
N ALA A 213 -8.57 -9.17 -16.02
CA ALA A 213 -9.51 -9.73 -16.99
C ALA A 213 -9.50 -11.26 -17.02
N LYS A 214 -8.34 -11.90 -16.76
CA LYS A 214 -8.20 -13.36 -16.70
C LYS A 214 -9.01 -14.00 -15.56
N TYR A 215 -9.38 -13.22 -14.54
CA TYR A 215 -10.09 -13.70 -13.35
C TYR A 215 -11.60 -13.45 -13.39
N TYR A 216 -12.12 -12.62 -14.29
CA TYR A 216 -13.53 -12.24 -14.27
C TYR A 216 -14.47 -13.43 -14.43
N ASN A 217 -14.19 -14.35 -15.35
CA ASN A 217 -15.00 -15.54 -15.54
C ASN A 217 -15.05 -16.42 -14.29
N MET A 218 -13.91 -16.59 -13.60
CA MET A 218 -13.85 -17.33 -12.34
C MET A 218 -14.69 -16.66 -11.26
N ILE A 219 -14.62 -15.32 -11.14
CA ILE A 219 -15.42 -14.58 -10.14
C ILE A 219 -16.92 -14.78 -10.38
N PHE A 220 -17.36 -14.75 -11.63
CA PHE A 220 -18.76 -14.93 -11.98
C PHE A 220 -19.24 -16.39 -11.85
N ASP A 221 -18.35 -17.36 -11.88
CA ASP A 221 -18.67 -18.77 -11.69
C ASP A 221 -19.10 -19.08 -10.23
N LYS A 222 -18.40 -18.50 -9.23
CA LYS A 222 -18.69 -18.71 -7.80
C LYS A 222 -18.84 -17.40 -7.02
N PRO A 223 -19.84 -16.56 -7.29
CA PRO A 223 -19.92 -15.21 -6.75
C PRO A 223 -20.24 -15.15 -5.24
N LEU A 224 -20.92 -16.18 -4.68
CA LEU A 224 -21.38 -16.14 -3.29
C LEU A 224 -20.31 -16.57 -2.28
N PHE A 225 -19.60 -17.66 -2.57
CA PHE A 225 -18.63 -18.29 -1.65
C PHE A 225 -17.21 -18.27 -2.15
N GLY A 226 -16.97 -17.80 -3.38
CA GLY A 226 -15.67 -17.77 -4.00
C GLY A 226 -15.10 -19.16 -4.32
N HIS A 227 -13.83 -19.19 -4.72
CA HIS A 227 -13.11 -20.39 -5.14
C HIS A 227 -12.22 -20.99 -4.04
N GLY A 228 -12.19 -20.40 -2.87
CA GLY A 228 -11.38 -20.83 -1.75
C GLY A 228 -10.07 -20.09 -1.59
N PHE A 229 -9.47 -20.29 -0.43
CA PHE A 229 -8.26 -19.59 0.01
C PHE A 229 -7.08 -19.83 -0.92
N THR A 230 -6.34 -18.79 -1.25
CA THR A 230 -5.16 -18.75 -2.12
C THR A 230 -5.37 -18.96 -3.62
N MET A 231 -6.59 -19.24 -4.08
CA MET A 231 -6.85 -19.47 -5.51
C MET A 231 -6.54 -18.25 -6.40
N PHE A 232 -6.61 -17.04 -5.86
CA PHE A 232 -6.32 -15.80 -6.56
C PHE A 232 -4.94 -15.20 -6.19
N GLN A 233 -4.25 -15.79 -5.22
CA GLN A 233 -2.96 -15.30 -4.72
C GLN A 233 -1.77 -16.03 -5.32
N ARG A 234 -1.90 -17.33 -5.60
CA ARG A 234 -0.83 -18.18 -6.11
C ARG A 234 -0.86 -18.27 -7.63
N LYS A 235 0.27 -18.65 -8.22
CA LYS A 235 0.31 -19.08 -9.61
C LYS A 235 -0.35 -20.45 -9.71
N THR A 236 -1.59 -20.48 -10.14
CA THR A 236 -2.36 -21.69 -10.40
C THR A 236 -2.82 -21.68 -11.86
N ASN A 237 -2.88 -22.84 -12.50
CA ASN A 237 -3.38 -22.98 -13.90
C ASN A 237 -2.72 -21.99 -14.88
N ASN A 238 -1.40 -21.74 -14.75
CA ASN A 238 -0.63 -20.78 -15.54
C ASN A 238 -1.10 -19.30 -15.40
N LEU A 239 -1.96 -19.00 -14.42
CA LEU A 239 -2.35 -17.63 -14.12
C LEU A 239 -1.40 -17.01 -13.08
N PRO A 240 -0.96 -15.75 -13.26
CA PRO A 240 -0.25 -15.01 -12.24
C PRO A 240 -1.18 -14.71 -11.07
N GLY A 241 -0.69 -14.33 -9.88
CA GLY A 241 -1.55 -13.80 -8.83
C GLY A 241 -2.33 -12.57 -9.30
N VAL A 242 -3.56 -12.39 -8.81
CA VAL A 242 -4.49 -11.33 -9.27
C VAL A 242 -3.99 -9.90 -9.03
N HIS A 243 -3.05 -9.69 -8.10
CA HIS A 243 -2.49 -8.38 -7.76
C HIS A 243 -3.52 -7.28 -7.49
N ASN A 244 -4.66 -7.67 -6.90
CA ASN A 244 -5.74 -6.78 -6.51
C ASN A 244 -6.49 -7.39 -5.33
N THR A 245 -6.41 -6.75 -4.16
CA THR A 245 -7.05 -7.24 -2.93
C THR A 245 -8.58 -7.32 -3.07
N TYR A 246 -9.19 -6.39 -3.79
CA TYR A 246 -10.65 -6.39 -3.97
C TYR A 246 -11.11 -7.61 -4.77
N LEU A 247 -10.46 -7.87 -5.90
CA LEU A 247 -10.75 -9.05 -6.72
C LEU A 247 -10.37 -10.34 -6.00
N MET A 248 -9.30 -10.33 -5.20
CA MET A 248 -8.91 -11.47 -4.38
C MET A 248 -10.00 -11.83 -3.38
N ILE A 249 -10.51 -10.85 -2.60
CA ILE A 249 -11.56 -11.12 -1.60
C ILE A 249 -12.82 -11.63 -2.28
N LEU A 250 -13.23 -10.99 -3.38
CA LEU A 250 -14.41 -11.39 -4.13
C LEU A 250 -14.27 -12.78 -4.73
N GLY A 251 -13.10 -13.09 -5.29
CA GLY A 251 -12.84 -14.38 -5.94
C GLY A 251 -12.57 -15.54 -4.99
N GLU A 252 -11.96 -15.29 -3.82
CA GLU A 252 -11.63 -16.35 -2.85
C GLU A 252 -12.75 -16.60 -1.82
N ALA A 253 -13.42 -15.54 -1.36
CA ALA A 253 -14.41 -15.61 -0.27
C ALA A 253 -15.82 -15.14 -0.67
N GLY A 254 -15.99 -14.59 -1.87
CA GLY A 254 -17.28 -14.20 -2.41
C GLY A 254 -17.78 -12.82 -1.96
N ILE A 255 -19.04 -12.53 -2.30
CA ILE A 255 -19.62 -11.19 -2.23
C ILE A 255 -19.79 -10.66 -0.80
N ILE A 256 -20.06 -11.51 0.19
CA ILE A 256 -20.39 -11.07 1.57
C ILE A 256 -19.15 -10.47 2.25
N PRO A 257 -17.98 -11.15 2.31
CA PRO A 257 -16.77 -10.54 2.82
C PRO A 257 -16.31 -9.33 2.00
N PHE A 258 -16.51 -9.36 0.68
CA PHE A 258 -16.17 -8.24 -0.21
C PHE A 258 -16.98 -6.97 0.15
N LEU A 259 -18.30 -7.07 0.30
CA LEU A 259 -19.15 -5.93 0.66
C LEU A 259 -18.80 -5.37 2.04
N LEU A 260 -18.51 -6.23 3.02
CA LEU A 260 -18.06 -5.78 4.33
C LEU A 260 -16.71 -5.05 4.22
N PHE A 261 -15.79 -5.55 3.42
CA PHE A 261 -14.48 -4.91 3.19
C PHE A 261 -14.64 -3.51 2.60
N ILE A 262 -15.42 -3.39 1.53
CA ILE A 262 -15.75 -2.09 0.91
C ILE A 262 -16.40 -1.15 1.94
N PHE A 263 -17.34 -1.62 2.73
CA PHE A 263 -18.02 -0.82 3.75
C PHE A 263 -17.04 -0.30 4.82
N ILE A 264 -16.13 -1.13 5.31
CA ILE A 264 -15.12 -0.73 6.30
C ILE A 264 -14.25 0.40 5.73
N TYR A 265 -13.67 0.20 4.54
CA TYR A 265 -12.77 1.18 3.95
C TYR A 265 -13.47 2.45 3.47
N SER A 266 -14.70 2.36 2.97
CA SER A 266 -15.52 3.53 2.66
C SER A 266 -15.80 4.36 3.91
N LYS A 267 -16.16 3.72 5.02
CA LYS A 267 -16.33 4.42 6.32
C LYS A 267 -15.05 5.05 6.83
N LEU A 268 -13.90 4.36 6.73
CA LEU A 268 -12.62 4.93 7.11
C LEU A 268 -12.29 6.15 6.26
N LEU A 269 -12.49 6.08 4.95
CA LEU A 269 -12.22 7.18 4.03
C LEU A 269 -13.12 8.39 4.32
N LEU A 270 -14.42 8.19 4.46
CA LEU A 270 -15.36 9.27 4.75
C LEU A 270 -15.09 9.94 6.11
N LYS A 271 -14.84 9.14 7.16
CA LYS A 271 -14.53 9.68 8.49
C LYS A 271 -13.19 10.41 8.51
N SER A 272 -12.16 9.87 7.87
CA SER A 272 -10.85 10.52 7.79
C SER A 272 -10.89 11.80 6.94
N TRP A 273 -11.73 11.86 5.91
CA TRP A 273 -12.01 13.08 5.16
C TRP A 273 -12.63 14.17 6.05
N GLY A 274 -13.59 13.81 6.90
CA GLY A 274 -14.23 14.76 7.82
C GLY A 274 -13.25 15.44 8.78
N VAL A 275 -12.10 14.82 9.07
CA VAL A 275 -11.05 15.38 9.93
C VAL A 275 -9.79 15.81 9.17
N PHE A 276 -9.83 15.83 7.84
CA PHE A 276 -8.67 16.09 6.97
C PHE A 276 -7.98 17.43 7.23
N LYS A 277 -8.77 18.47 7.56
CA LYS A 277 -8.23 19.82 7.84
C LYS A 277 -7.28 19.81 9.04
N ASP A 278 -7.61 19.07 10.09
CA ASP A 278 -6.85 19.06 11.34
C ASP A 278 -5.80 17.96 11.39
N THR A 279 -6.14 16.77 10.88
CA THR A 279 -5.31 15.56 10.94
C THR A 279 -5.18 14.91 9.56
N PRO A 280 -4.47 15.58 8.62
CA PRO A 280 -4.38 15.11 7.23
C PRO A 280 -3.75 13.72 7.08
N TYR A 281 -2.90 13.31 8.00
CA TYR A 281 -2.27 11.98 7.95
C TYR A 281 -3.28 10.83 7.97
N LEU A 282 -4.41 10.97 8.67
CA LEU A 282 -5.43 9.91 8.72
C LEU A 282 -6.07 9.67 7.35
N PHE A 283 -6.44 10.75 6.67
CA PHE A 283 -6.97 10.65 5.32
C PHE A 283 -5.93 10.14 4.32
N ASN A 284 -4.71 10.69 4.39
CA ASN A 284 -3.64 10.30 3.48
C ASN A 284 -3.31 8.81 3.62
N ILE A 285 -3.15 8.28 4.85
CA ILE A 285 -2.92 6.85 5.07
C ILE A 285 -4.07 6.03 4.49
N THR A 286 -5.32 6.40 4.79
CA THR A 286 -6.49 5.66 4.31
C THR A 286 -6.56 5.65 2.78
N LEU A 287 -6.38 6.79 2.13
CA LEU A 287 -6.40 6.92 0.69
C LEU A 287 -5.28 6.10 0.03
N ILE A 288 -4.06 6.16 0.60
CA ILE A 288 -2.92 5.38 0.14
C ILE A 288 -3.23 3.89 0.22
N LEU A 289 -3.76 3.41 1.35
CA LEU A 289 -4.12 2.00 1.54
C LEU A 289 -5.18 1.55 0.53
N VAL A 290 -6.25 2.34 0.33
CA VAL A 290 -7.33 2.04 -0.62
C VAL A 290 -6.80 1.90 -2.04
N ILE A 291 -5.92 2.80 -2.49
CA ILE A 291 -5.35 2.73 -3.83
C ILE A 291 -4.31 1.61 -3.93
N TYR A 292 -3.46 1.44 -2.91
CA TYR A 292 -2.42 0.42 -2.92
C TYR A 292 -2.99 -1.01 -2.98
N MET A 293 -4.15 -1.25 -2.35
CA MET A 293 -4.86 -2.52 -2.42
C MET A 293 -5.33 -2.91 -3.83
N MET A 294 -5.39 -1.97 -4.77
CA MET A 294 -5.61 -2.28 -6.19
C MET A 294 -4.37 -2.85 -6.88
N THR A 295 -3.21 -2.85 -6.23
CA THR A 295 -1.94 -3.28 -6.83
C THR A 295 -1.29 -4.47 -6.13
N GLY A 296 -1.87 -4.92 -5.01
CA GLY A 296 -1.44 -6.07 -4.22
C GLY A 296 -2.60 -6.98 -3.85
N HIS A 297 -2.33 -8.25 -3.59
CA HIS A 297 -3.35 -9.25 -3.22
C HIS A 297 -3.01 -9.96 -1.90
N THR A 298 -2.14 -9.37 -1.08
CA THR A 298 -1.63 -10.00 0.14
C THR A 298 -2.10 -9.28 1.41
N TYR A 299 -3.29 -8.67 1.38
CA TYR A 299 -3.79 -7.88 2.50
C TYR A 299 -3.81 -8.65 3.82
N PHE A 300 -4.30 -9.88 3.83
CA PHE A 300 -4.42 -10.70 5.03
C PHE A 300 -3.08 -11.26 5.54
N GLN A 301 -2.03 -11.22 4.72
CA GLN A 301 -0.66 -11.62 5.06
C GLN A 301 0.28 -10.40 5.25
N ASN A 302 -0.08 -9.25 4.69
CA ASN A 302 0.67 -8.00 4.82
C ASN A 302 0.23 -7.23 6.07
N PHE A 303 0.70 -7.65 7.20
CA PHE A 303 0.26 -7.16 8.51
C PHE A 303 0.45 -5.66 8.71
N TYR A 304 1.39 -5.01 8.02
CA TYR A 304 1.53 -3.56 8.11
C TYR A 304 0.31 -2.81 7.55
N MET A 305 -0.36 -3.34 6.51
CA MET A 305 -1.58 -2.75 5.97
C MET A 305 -2.72 -2.84 6.98
N VAL A 306 -2.86 -4.00 7.64
CA VAL A 306 -3.86 -4.23 8.69
C VAL A 306 -3.58 -3.32 9.90
N LEU A 307 -2.34 -3.26 10.37
CA LEU A 307 -1.92 -2.42 11.50
C LEU A 307 -2.15 -0.92 11.22
N LEU A 308 -1.82 -0.43 10.03
CA LEU A 308 -2.07 0.96 9.64
C LEU A 308 -3.58 1.25 9.54
N SER A 309 -4.37 0.31 9.04
CA SER A 309 -5.84 0.44 9.00
C SER A 309 -6.43 0.52 10.40
N MET A 310 -5.95 -0.32 11.32
CA MET A 310 -6.34 -0.30 12.74
C MET A 310 -5.88 0.99 13.42
N PHE A 311 -4.68 1.48 13.13
CA PHE A 311 -4.18 2.76 13.63
C PHE A 311 -5.10 3.92 13.21
N VAL A 312 -5.51 3.98 11.94
CA VAL A 312 -6.46 5.00 11.48
C VAL A 312 -7.80 4.84 12.20
N PHE A 313 -8.33 3.62 12.29
CA PHE A 313 -9.60 3.35 12.94
C PHE A 313 -9.61 3.78 14.42
N GLU A 314 -8.61 3.38 15.20
CA GLU A 314 -8.50 3.73 16.62
C GLU A 314 -8.26 5.24 16.82
N SER A 315 -7.44 5.88 15.96
CA SER A 315 -7.21 7.31 15.99
C SER A 315 -8.49 8.11 15.71
N LEU A 316 -9.29 7.69 14.72
CA LEU A 316 -10.58 8.31 14.42
C LEU A 316 -11.57 8.14 15.58
N LYS A 317 -11.63 6.95 16.20
CA LYS A 317 -12.47 6.69 17.37
C LYS A 317 -12.12 7.59 18.55
N LEU A 318 -10.84 7.76 18.86
CA LEU A 318 -10.38 8.64 19.92
C LEU A 318 -10.77 10.10 19.65
N LYS A 319 -10.59 10.57 18.40
CA LYS A 319 -10.94 11.95 18.03
C LYS A 319 -12.44 12.23 18.11
N MET A 320 -13.28 11.28 17.72
CA MET A 320 -14.73 11.42 17.86
C MET A 320 -15.17 11.51 19.32
N LEU A 321 -14.57 10.71 20.21
CA LEU A 321 -14.86 10.72 21.65
C LEU A 321 -14.42 12.04 22.32
N SER A 322 -13.37 12.68 21.83
CA SER A 322 -12.94 14.00 22.35
C SER A 322 -13.90 15.12 21.94
N ASN A 323 -14.46 15.06 20.71
CA ASN A 323 -15.40 16.06 20.21
C ASN A 323 -16.81 15.95 20.84
N THR A 324 -17.19 14.79 21.39
CA THR A 324 -18.50 14.59 22.07
C THR A 324 -18.48 15.04 23.53
N LYS A 325 -17.32 15.39 24.07
CA LYS A 325 -17.16 15.86 25.46
C LYS A 325 -17.04 17.40 25.59
N LEU A 326 -17.06 18.11 24.47
CA LEU A 326 -17.15 19.56 24.37
C LEU A 326 -18.58 19.99 24.01
#